data_25755593bb0e6f99210bf801e3805ba1
#
_entry.id   25755593bb0e6f99210bf801e3805ba1
#
_cell.length_a   1.000
_cell.length_b   1.000
_cell.length_c   1.000
_cell.angle_alpha   90.00
_cell.angle_beta   90.00
_cell.angle_gamma   90.00
#
_symmetry.space_group_name_H-M   'P 1'
#
loop_
_entity.id
_entity.type
_entity.pdbx_description
1 polymer ?
#
loop_
_entity_poly.entity_id
_entity_poly.type
_entity_poly.pdbx_seq_one_letter_code
_entity_poly.pdbx_strand_id
1 'polypeptide(L)'
;MSKKTIKDIDLKGKRVFVRCDFNVPMDENQNITDNRRIVAALPTIKYLIEQGCKIVLSSHLGRPKGEFKKEFSLAPVAKELSKQLGQEVLMAEDVVGESAQKLAENLQPGQVMLLENVRFHKEETDNDPEFAKKLASMAEVYVNDAFGAAHRAHASTAGIAQYLPAVSGFLIEKELTVLGNAINNPERPFMAILGGAKVSDKIGVIDSLLDKVDTLMIGGGMAYTFFKAQGYSVGNSLCEEEKTGLALEAMEKAKQKGVKLLLPVDTKVGKEFKPDTESKTVAWTEIPDGWEGFDIGEKTIEMFKNELKNAKTVIWNGPLGLFEFDQFAIGTNEIAKTLAELDATTIIGGGDSGAAVAKAGLADKMTHICTGGGASLEFLEGKKLPGIECLLDK
;
A
#
# COMPACT_ATOMS: atom_id res chain seq x y z
N MET A 1 10.47 -3.50 16.16
CA MET A 1 9.41 -4.43 16.63
C MET A 1 9.66 -5.76 15.94
N SER A 2 10.00 -6.79 16.69
CA SER A 2 10.36 -8.11 16.16
C SER A 2 9.21 -9.08 16.41
N LYS A 3 8.47 -9.44 15.37
CA LYS A 3 7.35 -10.38 15.46
C LYS A 3 7.77 -11.77 15.03
N LYS A 4 7.21 -12.81 15.65
CA LYS A 4 7.39 -14.18 15.21
C LYS A 4 6.85 -14.39 13.81
N THR A 5 7.57 -15.19 13.04
CA THR A 5 7.21 -15.58 11.68
C THR A 5 6.84 -17.05 11.61
N ILE A 6 6.38 -17.49 10.46
CA ILE A 6 6.12 -18.92 10.19
C ILE A 6 7.33 -19.82 10.38
N LYS A 7 8.56 -19.27 10.44
CA LYS A 7 9.79 -20.01 10.75
C LYS A 7 10.06 -20.17 12.24
N ASP A 8 9.40 -19.39 13.08
CA ASP A 8 9.67 -19.34 14.52
C ASP A 8 8.77 -20.26 15.35
N ILE A 9 7.86 -20.99 14.69
CA ILE A 9 6.96 -21.96 15.33
C ILE A 9 6.88 -23.26 14.54
N ASP A 10 6.48 -24.34 15.22
CA ASP A 10 6.25 -25.63 14.56
C ASP A 10 4.89 -25.63 13.86
N LEU A 11 4.92 -25.76 12.53
CA LEU A 11 3.75 -25.78 11.66
C LEU A 11 3.52 -27.14 10.99
N LYS A 12 4.46 -28.08 11.12
CA LYS A 12 4.45 -29.33 10.39
C LYS A 12 3.12 -30.10 10.54
N GLY A 13 2.42 -30.26 9.42
CA GLY A 13 1.17 -31.02 9.36
C GLY A 13 -0.04 -30.31 9.97
N LYS A 14 0.10 -29.10 10.49
CA LYS A 14 -1.00 -28.34 11.11
C LYS A 14 -1.94 -27.71 10.08
N ARG A 15 -3.19 -27.50 10.50
CA ARG A 15 -4.10 -26.60 9.76
C ARG A 15 -3.75 -25.16 10.09
N VAL A 16 -3.54 -24.38 9.03
CA VAL A 16 -3.08 -23.00 9.13
C VAL A 16 -4.05 -22.10 8.40
N PHE A 17 -4.57 -21.12 9.11
CA PHE A 17 -5.39 -20.05 8.52
C PHE A 17 -4.47 -18.93 8.10
N VAL A 18 -4.45 -18.60 6.81
CA VAL A 18 -3.59 -17.54 6.24
C VAL A 18 -4.46 -16.40 5.73
N ARG A 19 -4.31 -15.24 6.34
CA ARG A 19 -4.93 -14.01 5.82
C ARG A 19 -4.03 -13.39 4.77
N CYS A 20 -4.49 -13.38 3.53
CA CYS A 20 -3.83 -12.80 2.38
C CYS A 20 -4.52 -11.49 1.95
N ASP A 21 -3.89 -10.73 1.10
CA ASP A 21 -4.48 -9.60 0.39
C ASP A 21 -4.57 -9.92 -1.10
N PHE A 22 -5.71 -10.46 -1.49
CA PHE A 22 -6.06 -10.79 -2.87
C PHE A 22 -7.05 -9.78 -3.47
N ASN A 23 -7.06 -8.55 -2.93
CA ASN A 23 -7.86 -7.46 -3.45
C ASN A 23 -7.24 -6.93 -4.75
N VAL A 24 -7.33 -7.75 -5.79
CA VAL A 24 -6.77 -7.49 -7.12
C VAL A 24 -7.76 -6.74 -8.01
N PRO A 25 -7.29 -5.89 -8.93
CA PRO A 25 -8.15 -5.27 -9.92
C PRO A 25 -8.61 -6.28 -10.96
N MET A 26 -9.86 -6.15 -11.39
CA MET A 26 -10.48 -7.00 -12.39
C MET A 26 -11.13 -6.14 -13.48
N ASP A 27 -11.20 -6.66 -14.70
CA ASP A 27 -11.96 -6.07 -15.79
C ASP A 27 -13.47 -6.39 -15.68
N GLU A 28 -14.26 -5.88 -16.62
CA GLU A 28 -15.71 -6.10 -16.69
C GLU A 28 -16.10 -7.58 -16.82
N ASN A 29 -15.20 -8.40 -17.34
CA ASN A 29 -15.37 -9.85 -17.50
C ASN A 29 -14.83 -10.66 -16.32
N GLN A 30 -14.46 -10.01 -15.22
CA GLN A 30 -13.85 -10.61 -14.03
C GLN A 30 -12.48 -11.27 -14.29
N ASN A 31 -11.76 -10.83 -15.31
CA ASN A 31 -10.37 -11.21 -15.49
C ASN A 31 -9.47 -10.35 -14.62
N ILE A 32 -8.52 -10.97 -13.94
CA ILE A 32 -7.52 -10.28 -13.13
C ILE A 32 -6.59 -9.49 -14.06
N THR A 33 -6.54 -8.18 -13.90
CA THR A 33 -5.69 -7.27 -14.71
C THR A 33 -4.31 -7.03 -14.10
N ASP A 34 -4.16 -7.30 -12.81
CA ASP A 34 -2.89 -7.21 -12.09
C ASP A 34 -2.86 -8.27 -10.98
N ASN A 35 -1.93 -9.22 -11.08
CA ASN A 35 -1.82 -10.34 -10.13
C ASN A 35 -0.68 -10.18 -9.11
N ARG A 36 -0.04 -9.00 -9.02
CA ARG A 36 1.14 -8.79 -8.15
C ARG A 36 0.86 -9.16 -6.69
N ARG A 37 -0.33 -8.90 -6.16
CA ARG A 37 -0.70 -9.26 -4.79
C ARG A 37 -0.78 -10.76 -4.58
N ILE A 38 -1.27 -11.49 -5.58
CA ILE A 38 -1.30 -12.96 -5.55
C ILE A 38 0.12 -13.50 -5.56
N VAL A 39 0.96 -13.00 -6.45
CA VAL A 39 2.37 -13.41 -6.55
C VAL A 39 3.13 -13.11 -5.25
N ALA A 40 2.87 -11.98 -4.61
CA ALA A 40 3.49 -11.60 -3.35
C ALA A 40 3.17 -12.57 -2.18
N ALA A 41 2.02 -13.25 -2.22
CA ALA A 41 1.64 -14.23 -1.21
C ALA A 41 2.23 -15.64 -1.45
N LEU A 42 2.72 -15.92 -2.65
CA LEU A 42 3.20 -17.26 -3.01
C LEU A 42 4.35 -17.79 -2.14
N PRO A 43 5.36 -17.00 -1.74
CA PRO A 43 6.44 -17.51 -0.89
C PRO A 43 5.94 -18.11 0.42
N THR A 44 5.00 -17.46 1.08
CA THR A 44 4.37 -17.95 2.32
C THR A 44 3.58 -19.24 2.06
N ILE A 45 2.74 -19.24 1.03
CA ILE A 45 1.89 -20.40 0.69
C ILE A 45 2.76 -21.62 0.34
N LYS A 46 3.78 -21.43 -0.51
CA LYS A 46 4.70 -22.52 -0.90
C LYS A 46 5.46 -23.09 0.28
N TYR A 47 5.96 -22.23 1.18
CA TYR A 47 6.61 -22.70 2.40
C TYR A 47 5.68 -23.57 3.26
N LEU A 48 4.42 -23.15 3.44
CA LEU A 48 3.45 -23.94 4.20
C LEU A 48 3.11 -25.28 3.52
N ILE A 49 3.04 -25.31 2.18
CA ILE A 49 2.89 -26.56 1.43
C ILE A 49 4.07 -27.50 1.69
N GLU A 50 5.30 -26.99 1.64
CA GLU A 50 6.52 -27.78 1.89
C GLU A 50 6.56 -28.32 3.33
N GLN A 51 5.97 -27.61 4.31
CA GLN A 51 5.83 -28.09 5.69
C GLN A 51 4.70 -29.12 5.86
N GLY A 52 4.00 -29.49 4.79
CA GLY A 52 2.88 -30.42 4.84
C GLY A 52 1.66 -29.85 5.57
N CYS A 53 1.54 -28.55 5.65
CA CYS A 53 0.39 -27.89 6.26
C CYS A 53 -0.89 -28.13 5.47
N LYS A 54 -2.02 -28.04 6.16
CA LYS A 54 -3.37 -27.98 5.59
C LYS A 54 -3.76 -26.50 5.59
N ILE A 55 -3.91 -25.90 4.41
CA ILE A 55 -3.88 -24.45 4.28
C ILE A 55 -5.26 -23.90 3.95
N VAL A 56 -5.77 -23.03 4.83
CA VAL A 56 -7.02 -22.29 4.66
C VAL A 56 -6.66 -20.82 4.35
N LEU A 57 -6.82 -20.41 3.09
CA LEU A 57 -6.58 -19.03 2.66
C LEU A 57 -7.85 -18.20 2.82
N SER A 58 -7.67 -16.96 3.20
CA SER A 58 -8.73 -15.97 3.37
C SER A 58 -8.30 -14.62 2.81
N SER A 59 -9.23 -13.90 2.21
CA SER A 59 -9.02 -12.53 1.75
C SER A 59 -10.34 -11.78 1.61
N HIS A 60 -10.23 -10.47 1.49
CA HIS A 60 -11.30 -9.63 0.98
C HIS A 60 -11.08 -9.29 -0.50
N LEU A 61 -12.14 -8.87 -1.16
CA LEU A 61 -12.14 -8.30 -2.51
C LEU A 61 -13.18 -7.19 -2.58
N GLY A 62 -12.75 -5.97 -2.88
CA GLY A 62 -13.62 -4.82 -3.00
C GLY A 62 -14.38 -4.46 -1.71
N ARG A 63 -15.55 -3.88 -1.89
CA ARG A 63 -16.41 -3.40 -0.79
C ARG A 63 -17.87 -3.84 -0.98
N PRO A 64 -18.19 -5.12 -0.79
CA PRO A 64 -19.55 -5.67 -0.98
C PRO A 64 -20.54 -5.25 0.12
N LYS A 65 -20.08 -4.62 1.20
CA LYS A 65 -20.90 -4.07 2.31
C LYS A 65 -21.71 -5.13 3.07
N GLY A 66 -21.12 -6.30 3.29
CA GLY A 66 -21.76 -7.37 4.07
C GLY A 66 -22.78 -8.20 3.29
N GLU A 67 -22.76 -8.12 1.96
CA GLU A 67 -23.69 -8.85 1.09
C GLU A 67 -22.92 -9.67 0.05
N PHE A 68 -23.48 -10.82 -0.34
CA PHE A 68 -22.94 -11.56 -1.47
C PHE A 68 -23.17 -10.78 -2.78
N LYS A 69 -22.07 -10.57 -3.52
CA LYS A 69 -22.09 -9.98 -4.86
C LYS A 69 -21.13 -10.73 -5.74
N LYS A 70 -21.64 -11.30 -6.83
CA LYS A 70 -20.87 -12.16 -7.73
C LYS A 70 -19.59 -11.50 -8.24
N GLU A 71 -19.64 -10.21 -8.52
CA GLU A 71 -18.50 -9.43 -8.99
C GLU A 71 -17.34 -9.32 -7.97
N PHE A 72 -17.62 -9.60 -6.70
CA PHE A 72 -16.63 -9.63 -5.61
C PHE A 72 -16.32 -11.05 -5.13
N SER A 73 -16.70 -12.09 -5.87
CA SER A 73 -16.31 -13.46 -5.57
C SER A 73 -14.81 -13.65 -5.77
N LEU A 74 -14.19 -14.45 -4.89
CA LEU A 74 -12.79 -14.86 -5.01
C LEU A 74 -12.55 -16.04 -5.97
N ALA A 75 -13.57 -16.52 -6.67
CA ALA A 75 -13.42 -17.61 -7.62
C ALA A 75 -12.34 -17.37 -8.70
N PRO A 76 -12.22 -16.18 -9.30
CA PRO A 76 -11.14 -15.89 -10.24
C PRO A 76 -9.74 -15.96 -9.57
N VAL A 77 -9.64 -15.58 -8.30
CA VAL A 77 -8.39 -15.67 -7.51
C VAL A 77 -8.00 -17.12 -7.27
N ALA A 78 -8.96 -17.99 -6.92
CA ALA A 78 -8.72 -19.42 -6.76
C ALA A 78 -8.16 -20.05 -8.05
N LYS A 79 -8.68 -19.66 -9.20
CA LYS A 79 -8.21 -20.11 -10.51
C LYS A 79 -6.78 -19.65 -10.80
N GLU A 80 -6.47 -18.40 -10.54
CA GLU A 80 -5.12 -17.86 -10.73
C GLU A 80 -4.12 -18.50 -9.75
N LEU A 81 -4.49 -18.68 -8.48
CA LEU A 81 -3.68 -19.38 -7.50
C LEU A 81 -3.37 -20.83 -7.93
N SER A 82 -4.38 -21.55 -8.42
CA SER A 82 -4.19 -22.93 -8.92
C SER A 82 -3.16 -22.98 -10.03
N LYS A 83 -3.20 -22.03 -10.95
CA LYS A 83 -2.21 -21.88 -12.02
C LYS A 83 -0.81 -21.56 -11.48
N GLN A 84 -0.70 -20.61 -10.56
CA GLN A 84 0.59 -20.19 -9.99
C GLN A 84 1.24 -21.28 -9.11
N LEU A 85 0.44 -22.08 -8.40
CA LEU A 85 0.92 -23.15 -7.53
C LEU A 85 1.13 -24.47 -8.27
N GLY A 86 0.57 -24.62 -9.47
CA GLY A 86 0.62 -25.89 -10.22
C GLY A 86 -0.17 -27.02 -9.55
N GLN A 87 -1.11 -26.70 -8.68
CA GLN A 87 -2.04 -27.63 -8.02
C GLN A 87 -3.41 -26.98 -7.82
N GLU A 88 -4.42 -27.81 -7.66
CA GLU A 88 -5.78 -27.33 -7.42
C GLU A 88 -5.88 -26.59 -6.07
N VAL A 89 -6.47 -25.40 -6.10
CA VAL A 89 -6.93 -24.68 -4.91
C VAL A 89 -8.43 -24.92 -4.77
N LEU A 90 -8.82 -25.57 -3.68
CA LEU A 90 -10.21 -25.91 -3.40
C LEU A 90 -10.97 -24.64 -2.99
N MET A 91 -12.06 -24.32 -3.69
CA MET A 91 -12.85 -23.12 -3.41
C MET A 91 -14.06 -23.47 -2.54
N ALA A 92 -14.19 -22.82 -1.38
CA ALA A 92 -15.39 -22.89 -0.57
C ALA A 92 -16.50 -22.02 -1.17
N GLU A 93 -17.75 -22.42 -0.98
CA GLU A 93 -18.92 -21.66 -1.42
C GLU A 93 -19.33 -20.55 -0.44
N ASP A 94 -18.76 -20.58 0.75
CA ASP A 94 -19.04 -19.63 1.84
C ASP A 94 -17.75 -19.27 2.62
N VAL A 95 -17.90 -18.53 3.73
CA VAL A 95 -16.79 -18.12 4.57
C VAL A 95 -16.70 -18.96 5.86
N VAL A 96 -17.79 -19.08 6.60
CA VAL A 96 -17.85 -19.82 7.89
C VAL A 96 -18.99 -20.84 7.92
N GLY A 97 -19.63 -21.07 6.80
CA GLY A 97 -20.73 -22.00 6.66
C GLY A 97 -20.29 -23.45 6.50
N GLU A 98 -21.22 -24.30 6.11
CA GLU A 98 -21.03 -25.74 6.01
C GLU A 98 -19.97 -26.12 4.98
N SER A 99 -19.95 -25.44 3.81
CA SER A 99 -18.98 -25.70 2.75
C SER A 99 -17.55 -25.45 3.23
N ALA A 100 -17.29 -24.30 3.85
CA ALA A 100 -15.97 -23.92 4.37
C ALA A 100 -15.52 -24.92 5.46
N GLN A 101 -16.38 -25.23 6.43
CA GLN A 101 -16.08 -26.14 7.53
C GLN A 101 -15.72 -27.53 7.03
N LYS A 102 -16.54 -28.12 6.15
CA LYS A 102 -16.31 -29.46 5.59
C LYS A 102 -15.00 -29.53 4.76
N LEU A 103 -14.73 -28.51 3.94
CA LEU A 103 -13.48 -28.46 3.19
C LEU A 103 -12.27 -28.40 4.13
N ALA A 104 -12.31 -27.53 5.15
CA ALA A 104 -11.22 -27.42 6.10
C ALA A 104 -10.95 -28.71 6.88
N GLU A 105 -12.00 -29.41 7.31
CA GLU A 105 -11.91 -30.69 8.01
C GLU A 105 -11.29 -31.80 7.16
N ASN A 106 -11.57 -31.80 5.86
CA ASN A 106 -11.12 -32.82 4.93
C ASN A 106 -9.80 -32.51 4.21
N LEU A 107 -9.17 -31.35 4.47
CA LEU A 107 -7.88 -31.02 3.88
C LEU A 107 -6.81 -32.07 4.21
N GLN A 108 -6.06 -32.45 3.19
CA GLN A 108 -4.89 -33.31 3.33
C GLN A 108 -3.61 -32.48 3.41
N PRO A 109 -2.51 -33.02 3.95
CA PRO A 109 -1.22 -32.32 3.98
C PRO A 109 -0.81 -31.79 2.60
N GLY A 110 -0.45 -30.52 2.53
CA GLY A 110 -0.05 -29.82 1.32
C GLY A 110 -1.23 -29.28 0.46
N GLN A 111 -2.47 -29.62 0.82
CA GLN A 111 -3.63 -29.05 0.13
C GLN A 111 -3.93 -27.62 0.57
N VAL A 112 -4.47 -26.86 -0.37
CA VAL A 112 -4.83 -25.45 -0.21
C VAL A 112 -6.30 -25.25 -0.56
N MET A 113 -7.02 -24.58 0.33
CA MET A 113 -8.37 -24.09 0.05
C MET A 113 -8.42 -22.55 0.18
N LEU A 114 -9.38 -21.95 -0.50
CA LEU A 114 -9.70 -20.54 -0.41
C LEU A 114 -11.15 -20.36 0.04
N LEU A 115 -11.36 -19.59 1.09
CA LEU A 115 -12.68 -19.17 1.52
C LEU A 115 -13.25 -18.12 0.55
N GLU A 116 -14.56 -18.00 0.51
CA GLU A 116 -15.20 -16.90 -0.20
C GLU A 116 -14.88 -15.55 0.52
N ASN A 117 -15.13 -14.43 -0.15
CA ASN A 117 -14.80 -13.08 0.30
C ASN A 117 -15.33 -12.82 1.72
N VAL A 118 -14.41 -12.60 2.67
CA VAL A 118 -14.76 -12.37 4.08
C VAL A 118 -15.68 -11.15 4.29
N ARG A 119 -15.63 -10.15 3.39
CA ARG A 119 -16.48 -8.96 3.43
C ARG A 119 -17.90 -9.19 2.90
N PHE A 120 -18.26 -10.40 2.52
CA PHE A 120 -19.67 -10.78 2.35
C PHE A 120 -20.41 -10.84 3.69
N HIS A 121 -19.65 -10.81 4.79
CA HIS A 121 -20.18 -10.72 6.16
C HIS A 121 -19.84 -9.37 6.75
N LYS A 122 -20.84 -8.68 7.28
CA LYS A 122 -20.65 -7.42 8.00
C LYS A 122 -19.79 -7.61 9.25
N GLU A 123 -19.91 -8.78 9.88
CA GLU A 123 -19.18 -9.20 11.08
C GLU A 123 -17.65 -9.15 10.88
N GLU A 124 -17.16 -9.28 9.65
CA GLU A 124 -15.74 -9.12 9.32
C GLU A 124 -15.26 -7.70 9.66
N THR A 125 -15.92 -6.70 9.11
CA THR A 125 -15.53 -5.29 9.31
C THR A 125 -15.88 -4.77 10.69
N ASP A 126 -16.88 -5.34 11.35
CA ASP A 126 -17.26 -5.03 12.72
C ASP A 126 -16.34 -5.69 13.76
N ASN A 127 -15.40 -6.53 13.31
CA ASN A 127 -14.53 -7.34 14.17
C ASN A 127 -15.32 -8.16 15.22
N ASP A 128 -16.40 -8.79 14.76
CA ASP A 128 -17.29 -9.56 15.62
C ASP A 128 -16.58 -10.76 16.23
N PRO A 129 -16.61 -10.95 17.58
CA PRO A 129 -15.89 -12.01 18.23
C PRO A 129 -16.36 -13.41 17.85
N GLU A 130 -17.67 -13.62 17.68
CA GLU A 130 -18.22 -14.93 17.32
C GLU A 130 -17.87 -15.30 15.88
N PHE A 131 -17.85 -14.31 14.96
CA PHE A 131 -17.36 -14.54 13.59
C PHE A 131 -15.88 -14.87 13.57
N ALA A 132 -15.06 -14.14 14.33
CA ALA A 132 -13.62 -14.43 14.47
C ALA A 132 -13.38 -15.83 15.04
N LYS A 133 -14.17 -16.25 16.02
CA LYS A 133 -14.11 -17.60 16.60
C LYS A 133 -14.48 -18.69 15.59
N LYS A 134 -15.47 -18.44 14.73
CA LYS A 134 -15.83 -19.38 13.63
C LYS A 134 -14.70 -19.49 12.60
N LEU A 135 -14.05 -18.38 12.23
CA LEU A 135 -12.85 -18.43 11.39
C LEU A 135 -11.75 -19.25 12.05
N ALA A 136 -11.47 -18.99 13.32
CA ALA A 136 -10.44 -19.69 14.09
C ALA A 136 -10.70 -21.20 14.24
N SER A 137 -11.97 -21.62 14.26
CA SER A 137 -12.34 -23.04 14.39
C SER A 137 -11.84 -23.92 13.24
N MET A 138 -11.50 -23.31 12.11
CA MET A 138 -11.00 -24.03 10.92
C MET A 138 -9.48 -24.28 10.95
N ALA A 139 -8.77 -23.84 11.98
CA ALA A 139 -7.32 -23.96 12.01
C ALA A 139 -6.75 -24.07 13.43
N GLU A 140 -5.46 -24.33 13.52
CA GLU A 140 -4.68 -24.45 14.77
C GLU A 140 -3.72 -23.27 14.95
N VAL A 141 -3.37 -22.59 13.86
CA VAL A 141 -2.46 -21.44 13.81
C VAL A 141 -3.00 -20.40 12.82
N TYR A 142 -2.86 -19.15 13.19
CA TYR A 142 -3.15 -17.99 12.32
C TYR A 142 -1.87 -17.37 11.78
N VAL A 143 -1.83 -17.16 10.49
CA VAL A 143 -0.76 -16.44 9.78
C VAL A 143 -1.35 -15.20 9.13
N ASN A 144 -0.81 -14.03 9.48
CA ASN A 144 -1.13 -12.80 8.75
C ASN A 144 -0.05 -12.53 7.70
N ASP A 145 -0.47 -12.50 6.45
CA ASP A 145 0.38 -12.14 5.31
C ASP A 145 -0.24 -10.99 4.48
N ALA A 146 -1.22 -10.30 5.05
CA ALA A 146 -1.97 -9.23 4.43
C ALA A 146 -1.54 -7.86 4.97
N PHE A 147 -0.36 -7.38 4.60
CA PHE A 147 0.11 -6.06 5.04
C PHE A 147 -0.87 -4.95 4.67
N GLY A 148 -1.42 -4.98 3.45
CA GLY A 148 -2.37 -3.99 2.97
C GLY A 148 -3.65 -3.86 3.79
N ALA A 149 -4.02 -4.88 4.54
CA ALA A 149 -5.19 -4.88 5.43
C ALA A 149 -4.82 -4.78 6.93
N ALA A 150 -3.53 -4.76 7.27
CA ALA A 150 -3.05 -4.84 8.66
C ALA A 150 -3.36 -3.59 9.50
N HIS A 151 -3.66 -2.46 8.87
CA HIS A 151 -4.05 -1.21 9.55
C HIS A 151 -5.50 -1.22 10.06
N ARG A 152 -6.28 -2.27 9.75
CA ARG A 152 -7.68 -2.40 10.14
C ARG A 152 -7.87 -3.54 11.13
N ALA A 153 -8.54 -3.27 12.25
CA ALA A 153 -8.94 -4.28 13.22
C ALA A 153 -10.22 -4.99 12.76
N HIS A 154 -10.10 -5.89 11.79
CA HIS A 154 -11.19 -6.74 11.31
C HIS A 154 -11.09 -8.15 11.92
N ALA A 155 -12.14 -8.94 11.80
CA ALA A 155 -12.18 -10.29 12.38
C ALA A 155 -11.05 -11.19 11.83
N SER A 156 -10.81 -11.16 10.52
CA SER A 156 -9.77 -11.99 9.87
C SER A 156 -8.36 -11.41 9.94
N THR A 157 -8.20 -10.15 10.32
CA THR A 157 -6.88 -9.50 10.41
C THR A 157 -6.36 -9.35 11.84
N ALA A 158 -7.25 -9.21 12.80
CA ALA A 158 -6.89 -9.00 14.22
C ALA A 158 -7.70 -9.89 15.18
N GLY A 159 -9.02 -9.93 15.05
CA GLY A 159 -9.90 -10.65 15.98
C GLY A 159 -9.57 -12.14 16.13
N ILE A 160 -9.24 -12.82 15.05
CA ILE A 160 -8.88 -14.24 15.02
C ILE A 160 -7.67 -14.57 15.91
N ALA A 161 -6.75 -13.61 16.07
CA ALA A 161 -5.55 -13.80 16.90
C ALA A 161 -5.85 -13.94 18.41
N GLN A 162 -7.07 -13.66 18.85
CA GLN A 162 -7.50 -13.92 20.22
C GLN A 162 -7.75 -15.41 20.47
N TYR A 163 -7.93 -16.20 19.43
CA TYR A 163 -8.32 -17.62 19.52
C TYR A 163 -7.22 -18.58 19.04
N LEU A 164 -6.22 -18.09 18.32
CA LEU A 164 -5.14 -18.88 17.74
C LEU A 164 -3.79 -18.23 17.99
N PRO A 165 -2.70 -19.03 18.14
CA PRO A 165 -1.36 -18.49 18.01
C PRO A 165 -1.20 -17.79 16.67
N ALA A 166 -0.70 -16.55 16.69
CA ALA A 166 -0.65 -15.67 15.54
C ALA A 166 0.80 -15.29 15.19
N VAL A 167 1.20 -15.54 13.96
CA VAL A 167 2.53 -15.20 13.44
C VAL A 167 2.44 -14.52 12.07
N SER A 168 3.53 -13.88 11.64
CA SER A 168 3.58 -13.28 10.31
C SER A 168 3.97 -14.29 9.23
N GLY A 169 3.44 -14.10 8.03
CA GLY A 169 4.03 -14.66 6.81
C GLY A 169 5.25 -13.86 6.34
N PHE A 170 5.87 -14.31 5.26
CA PHE A 170 7.08 -13.67 4.70
C PHE A 170 6.84 -12.29 4.13
N LEU A 171 5.62 -12.02 3.59
CA LEU A 171 5.30 -10.71 3.06
C LEU A 171 5.28 -9.66 4.15
N ILE A 172 4.59 -9.90 5.26
CA ILE A 172 4.59 -9.00 6.42
C ILE A 172 5.98 -8.87 7.02
N GLU A 173 6.73 -9.97 7.16
CA GLU A 173 8.12 -9.91 7.63
C GLU A 173 8.98 -8.98 6.78
N LYS A 174 8.89 -9.10 5.44
CA LYS A 174 9.61 -8.24 4.50
C LYS A 174 9.20 -6.77 4.64
N GLU A 175 7.90 -6.49 4.66
CA GLU A 175 7.37 -5.13 4.80
C GLU A 175 7.86 -4.47 6.10
N LEU A 176 7.75 -5.18 7.23
CA LEU A 176 8.20 -4.67 8.53
C LEU A 176 9.72 -4.46 8.58
N THR A 177 10.48 -5.36 7.99
CA THR A 177 11.95 -5.27 7.96
C THR A 177 12.39 -4.08 7.10
N VAL A 178 11.87 -3.97 5.89
CA VAL A 178 12.29 -2.92 4.94
C VAL A 178 11.85 -1.55 5.44
N LEU A 179 10.57 -1.38 5.77
CA LEU A 179 10.05 -0.10 6.28
C LEU A 179 10.65 0.26 7.64
N GLY A 180 10.73 -0.71 8.54
CA GLY A 180 11.29 -0.49 9.87
C GLY A 180 12.75 -0.06 9.84
N ASN A 181 13.58 -0.69 9.01
CA ASN A 181 14.98 -0.30 8.85
C ASN A 181 15.11 1.09 8.22
N ALA A 182 14.33 1.37 7.18
CA ALA A 182 14.34 2.66 6.51
C ALA A 182 13.96 3.83 7.43
N ILE A 183 13.05 3.60 8.39
CA ILE A 183 12.57 4.64 9.29
C ILE A 183 13.46 4.78 10.52
N ASN A 184 13.89 3.66 11.10
CA ASN A 184 14.59 3.65 12.40
C ASN A 184 16.12 3.73 12.24
N ASN A 185 16.67 3.18 11.18
CA ASN A 185 18.12 3.12 10.92
C ASN A 185 18.43 3.41 9.45
N PRO A 186 17.98 4.55 8.90
CA PRO A 186 18.23 4.86 7.50
C PRO A 186 19.72 5.08 7.22
N GLU A 187 20.19 4.62 6.09
CA GLU A 187 21.45 5.12 5.53
C GLU A 187 21.19 6.53 4.99
N ARG A 188 22.03 7.49 5.39
CA ARG A 188 21.82 8.91 5.05
C ARG A 188 22.71 9.34 3.88
N PRO A 189 22.27 10.31 3.08
CA PRO A 189 21.06 11.13 3.21
C PRO A 189 19.75 10.33 3.05
N PHE A 190 18.82 10.54 3.98
CA PHE A 190 17.47 9.99 3.95
C PHE A 190 16.49 11.01 3.41
N MET A 191 15.84 10.70 2.29
CA MET A 191 14.94 11.59 1.59
C MET A 191 13.57 10.97 1.45
N ALA A 192 12.53 11.80 1.53
CA ALA A 192 11.16 11.39 1.27
C ALA A 192 10.58 12.23 0.15
N ILE A 193 9.74 11.57 -0.68
CA ILE A 193 8.96 12.21 -1.73
C ILE A 193 7.50 11.91 -1.42
N LEU A 194 6.70 12.96 -1.24
CA LEU A 194 5.27 12.86 -0.99
C LEU A 194 4.50 13.57 -2.09
N GLY A 195 3.56 12.86 -2.67
CA GLY A 195 2.61 13.37 -3.63
C GLY A 195 1.19 12.98 -3.26
N GLY A 196 0.29 13.07 -4.22
CA GLY A 196 -1.14 12.81 -4.02
C GLY A 196 -1.97 14.10 -3.99
N ALA A 197 -3.28 13.95 -3.78
CA ALA A 197 -4.24 15.01 -4.00
C ALA A 197 -4.35 16.01 -2.84
N LYS A 198 -4.30 15.53 -1.59
CA LYS A 198 -4.69 16.32 -0.41
C LYS A 198 -3.63 16.32 0.68
N VAL A 199 -3.35 17.50 1.24
CA VAL A 199 -2.46 17.66 2.38
C VAL A 199 -3.03 17.00 3.65
N SER A 200 -4.35 17.06 3.83
CA SER A 200 -5.03 16.45 4.97
C SER A 200 -4.84 14.94 5.07
N ASP A 201 -4.70 14.27 3.92
CA ASP A 201 -4.45 12.82 3.88
C ASP A 201 -3.00 12.45 4.21
N LYS A 202 -2.09 13.41 4.16
CA LYS A 202 -0.65 13.21 4.31
C LYS A 202 -0.04 13.92 5.53
N ILE A 203 -0.82 14.71 6.25
CA ILE A 203 -0.27 15.54 7.32
C ILE A 203 0.40 14.73 8.42
N GLY A 204 -0.17 13.59 8.79
CA GLY A 204 0.45 12.70 9.79
C GLY A 204 1.79 12.11 9.32
N VAL A 205 1.88 11.77 8.04
CA VAL A 205 3.13 11.29 7.42
C VAL A 205 4.16 12.40 7.32
N ILE A 206 3.74 13.60 6.88
CA ILE A 206 4.60 14.78 6.82
C ILE A 206 5.21 15.05 8.19
N ASP A 207 4.36 15.10 9.21
CA ASP A 207 4.78 15.37 10.58
C ASP A 207 5.79 14.36 11.12
N SER A 208 5.51 13.08 10.91
CA SER A 208 6.41 11.98 11.30
C SER A 208 7.74 11.99 10.53
N LEU A 209 7.71 12.20 9.22
CA LEU A 209 8.91 12.20 8.40
C LEU A 209 9.80 13.41 8.64
N LEU A 210 9.25 14.57 8.98
CA LEU A 210 10.04 15.75 9.35
C LEU A 210 10.93 15.55 10.57
N ASP A 211 10.61 14.57 11.42
CA ASP A 211 11.49 14.18 12.55
C ASP A 211 12.62 13.22 12.12
N LYS A 212 12.63 12.73 10.88
CA LYS A 212 13.50 11.61 10.48
C LYS A 212 14.35 11.88 9.24
N VAL A 213 13.81 12.61 8.26
CA VAL A 213 14.46 12.80 6.95
C VAL A 213 15.42 14.01 6.94
N ASP A 214 16.36 13.96 6.01
CA ASP A 214 17.24 15.10 5.70
C ASP A 214 16.57 16.04 4.70
N THR A 215 15.82 15.48 3.74
CA THR A 215 15.09 16.24 2.71
C THR A 215 13.68 15.65 2.54
N LEU A 216 12.69 16.54 2.43
CA LEU A 216 11.31 16.22 2.08
C LEU A 216 10.91 16.97 0.81
N MET A 217 10.52 16.22 -0.22
CA MET A 217 10.04 16.74 -1.49
C MET A 217 8.53 16.57 -1.58
N ILE A 218 7.82 17.65 -1.88
CA ILE A 218 6.36 17.68 -2.01
C ILE A 218 5.99 17.89 -3.48
N GLY A 219 5.03 17.11 -3.97
CA GLY A 219 4.46 17.27 -5.29
C GLY A 219 2.99 16.87 -5.32
N GLY A 220 2.44 16.67 -6.52
CA GLY A 220 1.03 16.34 -6.68
C GLY A 220 0.08 17.49 -6.33
N GLY A 221 -1.21 17.19 -6.25
CA GLY A 221 -2.26 18.17 -5.96
C GLY A 221 -2.11 18.88 -4.62
N MET A 222 -1.53 18.19 -3.62
CA MET A 222 -1.30 18.78 -2.30
C MET A 222 -0.33 19.97 -2.33
N ALA A 223 0.55 20.11 -3.33
CA ALA A 223 1.47 21.22 -3.46
C ALA A 223 0.75 22.56 -3.61
N TYR A 224 -0.42 22.56 -4.25
CA TYR A 224 -1.19 23.80 -4.45
C TYR A 224 -1.74 24.38 -3.15
N THR A 225 -2.02 23.54 -2.16
CA THR A 225 -2.35 24.00 -0.80
C THR A 225 -1.16 24.70 -0.15
N PHE A 226 0.08 24.24 -0.37
CA PHE A 226 1.29 24.93 0.07
C PHE A 226 1.48 26.29 -0.63
N PHE A 227 1.19 26.38 -1.92
CA PHE A 227 1.26 27.64 -2.66
C PHE A 227 0.22 28.64 -2.17
N LYS A 228 -1.01 28.20 -1.97
CA LYS A 228 -2.10 29.02 -1.40
C LYS A 228 -1.76 29.53 -0.01
N ALA A 229 -1.17 28.68 0.82
CA ALA A 229 -0.71 29.02 2.17
C ALA A 229 0.31 30.18 2.18
N GLN A 230 1.09 30.31 1.12
CA GLN A 230 2.07 31.39 0.93
C GLN A 230 1.48 32.65 0.28
N GLY A 231 0.16 32.69 0.04
CA GLY A 231 -0.55 33.86 -0.47
C GLY A 231 -0.65 33.92 -2.00
N TYR A 232 -0.32 32.85 -2.74
CA TYR A 232 -0.39 32.83 -4.19
C TYR A 232 -1.70 32.23 -4.70
N SER A 233 -2.15 32.72 -5.85
CA SER A 233 -3.28 32.14 -6.56
C SER A 233 -2.88 30.81 -7.19
N VAL A 234 -3.80 29.84 -7.14
CA VAL A 234 -3.59 28.49 -7.71
C VAL A 234 -4.56 28.20 -8.87
N GLY A 235 -5.27 29.22 -9.36
CA GLY A 235 -6.28 29.04 -10.42
C GLY A 235 -7.37 28.08 -9.98
N ASN A 236 -7.73 27.13 -10.85
CA ASN A 236 -8.71 26.08 -10.56
C ASN A 236 -8.08 24.81 -9.98
N SER A 237 -6.79 24.86 -9.63
CA SER A 237 -6.08 23.70 -9.08
C SER A 237 -6.73 23.16 -7.81
N LEU A 238 -6.63 21.85 -7.62
CA LEU A 238 -7.07 21.20 -6.38
C LEU A 238 -6.37 21.84 -5.18
N CYS A 239 -7.16 22.36 -4.25
CA CYS A 239 -6.64 23.06 -3.08
C CYS A 239 -7.59 22.89 -1.88
N GLU A 240 -7.01 22.60 -0.72
CA GLU A 240 -7.75 22.58 0.55
C GLU A 240 -7.54 23.91 1.27
N GLU A 241 -8.32 24.94 0.91
CA GLU A 241 -8.14 26.31 1.45
C GLU A 241 -8.22 26.37 2.97
N GLU A 242 -9.11 25.56 3.57
CA GLU A 242 -9.26 25.46 5.03
C GLU A 242 -8.09 24.71 5.71
N LYS A 243 -7.18 24.12 4.95
CA LYS A 243 -6.01 23.36 5.45
C LYS A 243 -4.68 24.08 5.22
N THR A 244 -4.71 25.32 4.73
CA THR A 244 -3.48 26.10 4.52
C THR A 244 -2.66 26.28 5.80
N GLY A 245 -3.33 26.32 6.97
CA GLY A 245 -2.64 26.35 8.26
C GLY A 245 -1.76 25.13 8.50
N LEU A 246 -2.20 23.92 8.10
CA LEU A 246 -1.39 22.70 8.20
C LEU A 246 -0.14 22.75 7.33
N ALA A 247 -0.26 23.33 6.13
CA ALA A 247 0.87 23.54 5.23
C ALA A 247 1.91 24.51 5.84
N LEU A 248 1.47 25.61 6.42
CA LEU A 248 2.36 26.57 7.11
C LEU A 248 3.05 25.94 8.32
N GLU A 249 2.34 25.17 9.12
CA GLU A 249 2.90 24.45 10.28
C GLU A 249 3.97 23.45 9.83
N ALA A 250 3.73 22.70 8.75
CA ALA A 250 4.70 21.78 8.18
C ALA A 250 5.98 22.49 7.70
N MET A 251 5.82 23.63 7.01
CA MET A 251 6.95 24.46 6.56
C MET A 251 7.77 24.97 7.73
N GLU A 252 7.13 25.46 8.79
CA GLU A 252 7.79 25.96 9.99
C GLU A 252 8.50 24.83 10.75
N LYS A 253 7.84 23.66 10.89
CA LYS A 253 8.47 22.49 11.52
C LYS A 253 9.70 22.03 10.74
N ALA A 254 9.64 22.00 9.41
CA ALA A 254 10.79 21.65 8.58
C ALA A 254 11.98 22.58 8.87
N LYS A 255 11.73 23.88 8.95
CA LYS A 255 12.74 24.89 9.28
C LYS A 255 13.33 24.68 10.67
N GLN A 256 12.49 24.46 11.68
CA GLN A 256 12.93 24.20 13.06
C GLN A 256 13.76 22.94 13.20
N LYS A 257 13.43 21.88 12.44
CA LYS A 257 14.13 20.60 12.43
C LYS A 257 15.37 20.58 11.52
N GLY A 258 15.63 21.63 10.77
CA GLY A 258 16.72 21.67 9.80
C GLY A 258 16.51 20.74 8.61
N VAL A 259 15.26 20.36 8.31
CA VAL A 259 14.90 19.54 7.15
C VAL A 259 14.78 20.43 5.92
N LYS A 260 15.40 20.03 4.83
CA LYS A 260 15.26 20.69 3.54
C LYS A 260 13.91 20.33 2.93
N LEU A 261 12.96 21.26 2.98
CA LEU A 261 11.65 21.09 2.36
C LEU A 261 11.69 21.68 0.95
N LEU A 262 11.48 20.84 -0.08
CA LEU A 262 11.44 21.24 -1.47
C LEU A 262 10.01 21.22 -1.98
N LEU A 263 9.50 22.38 -2.40
CA LEU A 263 8.24 22.53 -3.11
C LEU A 263 8.51 22.71 -4.61
N PRO A 264 7.55 22.39 -5.49
CA PRO A 264 7.71 22.64 -6.90
C PRO A 264 7.98 24.13 -7.20
N VAL A 265 8.85 24.40 -8.17
CA VAL A 265 9.17 25.76 -8.65
C VAL A 265 8.42 26.12 -9.93
N ASP A 266 7.88 25.12 -10.60
CA ASP A 266 7.01 25.24 -11.77
C ASP A 266 5.99 24.10 -11.79
N THR A 267 4.93 24.28 -12.57
CA THR A 267 3.86 23.32 -12.69
C THR A 267 3.33 23.28 -14.13
N LYS A 268 2.97 22.07 -14.58
CA LYS A 268 2.27 21.88 -15.84
C LYS A 268 0.78 22.00 -15.60
N VAL A 269 0.17 23.00 -16.22
CA VAL A 269 -1.26 23.31 -16.08
C VAL A 269 -2.02 22.95 -17.34
N GLY A 270 -3.28 22.56 -17.17
CA GLY A 270 -4.23 22.30 -18.25
C GLY A 270 -5.51 23.11 -18.07
N LYS A 271 -6.29 23.25 -19.13
CA LYS A 271 -7.58 23.97 -19.08
C LYS A 271 -8.72 23.13 -18.56
N GLU A 272 -8.67 21.82 -18.82
CA GLU A 272 -9.74 20.88 -18.49
C GLU A 272 -9.14 19.56 -18.00
N PHE A 273 -9.87 18.88 -17.14
CA PHE A 273 -9.50 17.54 -16.68
C PHE A 273 -9.77 16.47 -17.76
N LYS A 274 -8.89 16.43 -18.76
CA LYS A 274 -8.94 15.42 -19.84
C LYS A 274 -7.54 15.17 -20.44
N PRO A 275 -7.30 13.98 -21.02
CA PRO A 275 -5.98 13.58 -21.48
C PRO A 275 -5.35 14.48 -22.54
N ASP A 276 -6.16 15.10 -23.39
CA ASP A 276 -5.76 15.92 -24.55
C ASP A 276 -6.00 17.41 -24.35
N THR A 277 -6.17 17.87 -23.11
CA THR A 277 -6.38 19.28 -22.81
C THR A 277 -5.19 20.14 -23.25
N GLU A 278 -5.46 21.38 -23.63
CA GLU A 278 -4.40 22.38 -23.83
C GLU A 278 -3.59 22.53 -22.54
N SER A 279 -2.27 22.47 -22.63
CA SER A 279 -1.37 22.52 -21.46
C SER A 279 -0.19 23.43 -21.72
N LYS A 280 0.36 23.98 -20.63
CA LYS A 280 1.61 24.74 -20.61
C LYS A 280 2.29 24.59 -19.25
N THR A 281 3.58 24.89 -19.20
CA THR A 281 4.33 24.98 -17.92
C THR A 281 4.44 26.42 -17.52
N VAL A 282 4.14 26.72 -16.25
CA VAL A 282 4.23 28.05 -15.64
C VAL A 282 4.98 27.99 -14.32
N ALA A 283 5.54 29.11 -13.89
CA ALA A 283 6.04 29.23 -12.52
C ALA A 283 4.89 29.01 -11.51
N TRP A 284 5.18 28.39 -10.37
CA TRP A 284 4.16 28.12 -9.35
C TRP A 284 3.47 29.40 -8.82
N THR A 285 4.12 30.55 -8.92
CA THR A 285 3.59 31.86 -8.54
C THR A 285 2.69 32.48 -9.61
N GLU A 286 2.58 31.89 -10.80
CA GLU A 286 1.96 32.48 -11.99
C GLU A 286 0.90 31.57 -12.62
N ILE A 287 0.22 30.75 -11.80
CA ILE A 287 -0.88 29.88 -12.28
C ILE A 287 -2.06 30.77 -12.69
N PRO A 288 -2.45 30.80 -13.97
CA PRO A 288 -3.52 31.68 -14.43
C PRO A 288 -4.90 31.23 -13.97
N ASP A 289 -5.82 32.17 -13.83
CA ASP A 289 -7.23 31.88 -13.63
C ASP A 289 -7.77 31.00 -14.76
N GLY A 290 -8.62 30.04 -14.40
CA GLY A 290 -9.20 29.07 -15.36
C GLY A 290 -8.26 27.95 -15.77
N TRP A 291 -7.04 27.88 -15.23
CA TRP A 291 -6.11 26.78 -15.43
C TRP A 291 -5.94 25.99 -14.13
N GLU A 292 -5.66 24.71 -14.28
CA GLU A 292 -5.52 23.74 -13.22
C GLU A 292 -4.18 23.01 -13.32
N GLY A 293 -3.46 22.91 -12.23
CA GLY A 293 -2.19 22.21 -12.17
C GLY A 293 -2.36 20.69 -12.14
N PHE A 294 -1.62 19.98 -13.01
CA PHE A 294 -1.74 18.54 -13.18
C PHE A 294 -0.42 17.77 -13.03
N ASP A 295 0.72 18.44 -13.11
CA ASP A 295 2.03 17.80 -12.94
C ASP A 295 3.07 18.84 -12.48
N ILE A 296 4.19 18.36 -11.94
CA ILE A 296 5.37 19.18 -11.74
C ILE A 296 6.00 19.55 -13.09
N GLY A 297 6.60 20.73 -13.15
CA GLY A 297 7.28 21.19 -14.36
C GLY A 297 8.71 20.68 -14.49
N GLU A 298 9.35 21.00 -15.60
CA GLU A 298 10.70 20.55 -15.95
C GLU A 298 11.78 21.06 -14.98
N LYS A 299 11.65 22.29 -14.52
CA LYS A 299 12.59 22.85 -13.52
C LYS A 299 12.48 22.17 -12.16
N THR A 300 11.27 21.80 -11.76
CA THR A 300 11.02 21.00 -10.54
C THR A 300 11.62 19.60 -10.68
N ILE A 301 11.41 18.96 -11.82
CA ILE A 301 11.98 17.63 -12.11
C ILE A 301 13.51 17.69 -11.97
N GLU A 302 14.15 18.67 -12.61
CA GLU A 302 15.60 18.84 -12.54
C GLU A 302 16.08 19.08 -11.10
N MET A 303 15.40 19.95 -10.36
CA MET A 303 15.72 20.24 -8.96
C MET A 303 15.62 18.97 -8.10
N PHE A 304 14.54 18.19 -8.23
CA PHE A 304 14.38 16.95 -7.48
C PHE A 304 15.41 15.90 -7.88
N LYS A 305 15.68 15.73 -9.16
CA LYS A 305 16.73 14.81 -9.66
C LYS A 305 18.11 15.18 -9.10
N ASN A 306 18.46 16.45 -9.06
CA ASN A 306 19.72 16.91 -8.52
C ASN A 306 19.86 16.64 -7.02
N GLU A 307 18.78 16.86 -6.25
CA GLU A 307 18.76 16.53 -4.83
C GLU A 307 18.92 15.02 -4.60
N LEU A 308 18.20 14.20 -5.36
CA LEU A 308 18.17 12.74 -5.20
C LEU A 308 19.50 12.05 -5.52
N LYS A 309 20.39 12.67 -6.28
CA LYS A 309 21.70 12.06 -6.68
C LYS A 309 22.53 11.55 -5.52
N ASN A 310 22.43 12.20 -4.36
CA ASN A 310 23.20 11.85 -3.17
C ASN A 310 22.43 11.01 -2.16
N ALA A 311 21.16 10.69 -2.42
CA ALA A 311 20.34 9.92 -1.50
C ALA A 311 20.87 8.50 -1.30
N LYS A 312 20.77 8.00 -0.07
CA LYS A 312 21.06 6.60 0.28
C LYS A 312 19.82 5.83 0.72
N THR A 313 18.80 6.53 1.19
CA THR A 313 17.48 5.97 1.47
C THR A 313 16.43 6.92 0.92
N VAL A 314 15.50 6.41 0.12
CA VAL A 314 14.38 7.16 -0.42
C VAL A 314 13.07 6.43 -0.14
N ILE A 315 12.11 7.13 0.45
CA ILE A 315 10.71 6.69 0.55
C ILE A 315 9.87 7.60 -0.32
N TRP A 316 9.10 7.02 -1.23
CA TRP A 316 8.19 7.74 -2.10
C TRP A 316 6.76 7.25 -1.91
N ASN A 317 5.84 8.15 -1.60
CA ASN A 317 4.41 7.87 -1.44
C ASN A 317 3.56 8.95 -2.12
N GLY A 318 2.81 8.56 -3.12
CA GLY A 318 1.92 9.41 -3.91
C GLY A 318 2.53 9.94 -5.20
N PRO A 319 1.79 9.90 -6.32
CA PRO A 319 2.25 10.41 -7.60
C PRO A 319 2.43 11.93 -7.56
N LEU A 320 3.28 12.44 -8.44
CA LEU A 320 3.62 13.87 -8.53
C LEU A 320 2.72 14.63 -9.51
N GLY A 321 1.86 13.92 -10.22
CA GLY A 321 0.91 14.46 -11.18
C GLY A 321 -0.18 13.46 -11.53
N LEU A 322 -1.04 13.80 -12.48
CA LEU A 322 -2.05 12.92 -13.06
C LEU A 322 -1.41 11.89 -13.99
N PHE A 323 -0.75 10.90 -13.40
CA PHE A 323 0.03 9.90 -14.16
C PHE A 323 -0.82 8.99 -15.05
N GLU A 324 -2.12 9.01 -14.88
CA GLU A 324 -3.09 8.33 -15.75
C GLU A 324 -3.12 8.93 -17.15
N PHE A 325 -2.84 10.23 -17.27
CA PHE A 325 -2.76 10.97 -18.53
C PHE A 325 -1.30 11.15 -18.95
N ASP A 326 -0.92 10.58 -20.08
CA ASP A 326 0.48 10.53 -20.50
C ASP A 326 1.18 11.89 -20.50
N GLN A 327 0.49 12.97 -20.89
CA GLN A 327 1.08 14.30 -20.88
C GLN A 327 1.34 14.87 -19.48
N PHE A 328 0.68 14.32 -18.45
CA PHE A 328 0.83 14.72 -17.04
C PHE A 328 1.49 13.65 -16.17
N ALA A 329 2.04 12.62 -16.82
CA ALA A 329 2.81 11.55 -16.18
C ALA A 329 4.32 11.81 -16.19
N ILE A 330 4.77 12.87 -16.84
CA ILE A 330 6.20 13.13 -17.10
C ILE A 330 6.97 13.27 -15.79
N GLY A 331 6.47 14.06 -14.85
CA GLY A 331 7.12 14.26 -13.55
C GLY A 331 7.28 12.96 -12.77
N THR A 332 6.20 12.21 -12.64
CA THR A 332 6.20 10.91 -11.96
C THR A 332 7.15 9.91 -12.63
N ASN A 333 7.12 9.82 -13.96
CA ASN A 333 7.98 8.90 -14.71
C ASN A 333 9.46 9.26 -14.61
N GLU A 334 9.82 10.54 -14.68
CA GLU A 334 11.21 10.99 -14.59
C GLU A 334 11.80 10.77 -13.19
N ILE A 335 11.01 10.96 -12.14
CA ILE A 335 11.44 10.64 -10.79
C ILE A 335 11.58 9.13 -10.60
N ALA A 336 10.65 8.33 -11.13
CA ALA A 336 10.78 6.86 -11.10
C ALA A 336 12.06 6.38 -11.79
N LYS A 337 12.39 6.91 -12.97
CA LYS A 337 13.65 6.61 -13.66
C LYS A 337 14.87 7.00 -12.83
N THR A 338 14.82 8.17 -12.20
CA THR A 338 15.92 8.61 -11.34
C THR A 338 16.13 7.65 -10.17
N LEU A 339 15.06 7.25 -9.48
CA LEU A 339 15.18 6.27 -8.39
C LEU A 339 15.71 4.92 -8.85
N ALA A 340 15.33 4.48 -10.05
CA ALA A 340 15.82 3.22 -10.64
C ALA A 340 17.34 3.18 -10.89
N GLU A 341 17.96 4.34 -11.02
CA GLU A 341 19.39 4.50 -11.31
C GLU A 341 20.24 4.79 -10.06
N LEU A 342 19.59 5.05 -8.90
CA LEU A 342 20.31 5.36 -7.67
C LEU A 342 20.95 4.13 -7.02
N ASP A 343 22.14 4.31 -6.48
CA ASP A 343 22.75 3.41 -5.50
C ASP A 343 22.19 3.73 -4.10
N ALA A 344 20.93 3.36 -3.88
CA ALA A 344 20.19 3.69 -2.68
C ALA A 344 19.10 2.64 -2.39
N THR A 345 18.66 2.58 -1.15
CA THR A 345 17.45 1.86 -0.77
C THR A 345 16.23 2.69 -1.21
N THR A 346 15.47 2.17 -2.16
CA THR A 346 14.29 2.84 -2.72
C THR A 346 13.01 2.09 -2.36
N ILE A 347 12.13 2.75 -1.63
CA ILE A 347 10.88 2.18 -1.13
C ILE A 347 9.72 2.99 -1.69
N ILE A 348 8.81 2.31 -2.40
CA ILE A 348 7.62 2.90 -2.98
C ILE A 348 6.42 2.50 -2.14
N GLY A 349 5.74 3.47 -1.55
CA GLY A 349 4.52 3.29 -0.78
C GLY A 349 3.31 3.82 -1.54
N GLY A 350 2.16 3.17 -1.34
CA GLY A 350 0.91 3.57 -1.97
C GLY A 350 0.61 2.85 -3.28
N GLY A 351 -0.68 2.58 -3.50
CA GLY A 351 -1.15 1.86 -4.68
C GLY A 351 -0.86 2.61 -5.98
N ASP A 352 -1.12 3.90 -5.99
CA ASP A 352 -0.94 4.74 -7.19
C ASP A 352 0.53 4.92 -7.56
N SER A 353 1.40 5.12 -6.57
CA SER A 353 2.85 5.19 -6.81
C SER A 353 3.41 3.88 -7.34
N GLY A 354 2.99 2.76 -6.75
CA GLY A 354 3.36 1.42 -7.21
C GLY A 354 2.86 1.15 -8.63
N ALA A 355 1.63 1.55 -8.94
CA ALA A 355 1.05 1.44 -10.28
C ALA A 355 1.80 2.30 -11.30
N ALA A 356 2.15 3.54 -10.94
CA ALA A 356 2.92 4.43 -11.81
C ALA A 356 4.32 3.86 -12.12
N VAL A 357 5.03 3.36 -11.12
CA VAL A 357 6.35 2.73 -11.29
C VAL A 357 6.25 1.47 -12.14
N ALA A 358 5.21 0.66 -11.96
CA ALA A 358 4.98 -0.54 -12.77
C ALA A 358 4.62 -0.20 -14.22
N LYS A 359 3.76 0.82 -14.45
CA LYS A 359 3.43 1.34 -15.79
C LYS A 359 4.70 1.83 -16.52
N ALA A 360 5.64 2.42 -15.81
CA ALA A 360 6.93 2.84 -16.34
C ALA A 360 7.91 1.67 -16.60
N GLY A 361 7.57 0.43 -16.24
CA GLY A 361 8.43 -0.74 -16.40
C GLY A 361 9.61 -0.79 -15.44
N LEU A 362 9.53 -0.12 -14.30
CA LEU A 362 10.64 0.07 -13.35
C LEU A 362 10.44 -0.63 -12.00
N ALA A 363 9.40 -1.44 -11.86
CA ALA A 363 9.09 -2.12 -10.60
C ALA A 363 10.26 -2.95 -10.06
N ASP A 364 10.95 -3.70 -10.92
CA ASP A 364 12.08 -4.56 -10.54
C ASP A 364 13.36 -3.77 -10.19
N LYS A 365 13.37 -2.48 -10.46
CA LYS A 365 14.50 -1.58 -10.15
C LYS A 365 14.38 -0.95 -8.76
N MET A 366 13.24 -1.05 -8.13
CA MET A 366 13.01 -0.55 -6.77
C MET A 366 13.41 -1.61 -5.74
N THR A 367 13.97 -1.19 -4.62
CA THR A 367 14.31 -2.11 -3.52
C THR A 367 13.04 -2.78 -2.99
N HIS A 368 11.97 -2.02 -2.83
CA HIS A 368 10.69 -2.54 -2.37
C HIS A 368 9.52 -1.68 -2.83
N ILE A 369 8.44 -2.34 -3.26
CA ILE A 369 7.14 -1.70 -3.49
C ILE A 369 6.19 -2.28 -2.45
N CYS A 370 5.68 -1.41 -1.56
CA CYS A 370 4.75 -1.83 -0.51
C CYS A 370 3.44 -2.33 -1.13
N THR A 371 2.92 -3.42 -0.60
CA THR A 371 1.68 -4.02 -1.10
C THR A 371 0.41 -3.34 -0.58
N GLY A 372 0.53 -2.44 0.41
CA GLY A 372 -0.61 -1.77 1.03
C GLY A 372 -0.42 -0.27 1.19
N GLY A 373 -1.18 0.53 0.43
CA GLY A 373 -1.10 1.99 0.49
C GLY A 373 -1.45 2.59 1.86
N GLY A 374 -2.62 2.23 2.40
CA GLY A 374 -3.08 2.74 3.69
C GLY A 374 -2.24 2.25 4.86
N ALA A 375 -1.88 0.97 4.86
CA ALA A 375 -1.06 0.39 5.92
C ALA A 375 0.36 0.99 5.95
N SER A 376 0.98 1.19 4.77
CA SER A 376 2.29 1.82 4.71
C SER A 376 2.27 3.28 5.17
N LEU A 377 1.21 4.04 4.84
CA LEU A 377 1.03 5.39 5.34
C LEU A 377 0.92 5.42 6.87
N GLU A 378 0.05 4.61 7.45
CA GLU A 378 -0.11 4.55 8.91
C GLU A 378 1.16 4.08 9.61
N PHE A 379 1.90 3.16 8.99
CA PHE A 379 3.22 2.74 9.50
C PHE A 379 4.21 3.92 9.48
N LEU A 380 4.26 4.69 8.40
CA LEU A 380 5.10 5.89 8.28
C LEU A 380 4.70 7.01 9.27
N GLU A 381 3.42 7.09 9.63
CA GLU A 381 2.91 7.97 10.67
C GLU A 381 3.33 7.53 12.09
N GLY A 382 3.92 6.33 12.23
CA GLY A 382 4.25 5.76 13.53
C GLY A 382 3.06 5.12 14.27
N LYS A 383 1.95 4.92 13.58
CA LYS A 383 0.77 4.26 14.16
C LYS A 383 1.00 2.77 14.34
N LYS A 384 0.40 2.22 15.37
CA LYS A 384 0.33 0.78 15.57
C LYS A 384 -0.70 0.18 14.61
N LEU A 385 -0.31 -0.89 13.92
CA LEU A 385 -1.19 -1.60 13.00
C LEU A 385 -1.84 -2.79 13.73
N PRO A 386 -3.17 -2.82 13.88
CA PRO A 386 -3.84 -3.89 14.65
C PRO A 386 -3.50 -5.30 14.16
N GLY A 387 -3.41 -5.49 12.84
CA GLY A 387 -3.04 -6.78 12.25
C GLY A 387 -1.57 -7.20 12.46
N ILE A 388 -0.74 -6.31 12.95
CA ILE A 388 0.65 -6.57 13.35
C ILE A 388 0.76 -6.70 14.86
N GLU A 389 0.12 -5.78 15.61
CA GLU A 389 0.16 -5.79 17.07
C GLU A 389 -0.36 -7.10 17.68
N CYS A 390 -1.35 -7.74 17.04
CA CYS A 390 -1.92 -9.01 17.49
C CYS A 390 -0.99 -10.23 17.31
N LEU A 391 0.12 -10.08 16.57
CA LEU A 391 1.08 -11.16 16.36
C LEU A 391 2.00 -11.34 17.58
N LEU A 392 2.44 -12.58 17.78
CA LEU A 392 3.38 -12.92 18.85
C LEU A 392 4.73 -12.21 18.65
N ASP A 393 5.29 -11.71 19.73
CA ASP A 393 6.64 -11.13 19.76
C ASP A 393 7.72 -12.24 19.79
N LYS A 394 8.90 -11.96 19.19
CA LYS A 394 10.09 -12.81 19.30
C LYS A 394 10.69 -12.77 20.68
#